data_ff15b61eedb7456dbe27a84307f6a709
#
_entry.id   ff15b61eedb7456dbe27a84307f6a709
#
_cell.length_a   1.000
_cell.length_b   1.000
_cell.length_c   1.000
_cell.angle_alpha   90.00
_cell.angle_beta   90.00
_cell.angle_gamma   90.00
#
_symmetry.space_group_name_H-M   'P 1'
#
loop_
_entity.id
_entity.type
_entity.pdbx_description
1 polymer ?
#
loop_
_entity_poly.entity_id
_entity_poly.type
_entity_poly.pdbx_seq_one_letter_code
_entity_poly.pdbx_strand_id
1 'polypeptide(L)'
;AAWRNISSIRRCSARAAGISNLSADLMYALPGQTLADWEESLRAVLSLSPRHCSCYALTVAEGTPFGDLDARGRLPRPSEDEELAMQASAIRILGQAGLARYEVSNYAQPGFACRHNLGYWTREDYIGLGCAAHSLEGNLRRANPSDLAAYLAGAPFAVEERLTPEDEDFEALMLGLRLVDGVELSARAFARFQAGIERFRAQGLLEGAGRRVRLTPRGMDVMNAILEEFLP
;
A
#
# COMPACT_ATOMS: atom_id res chain seq x y z
N ALA A 1 -7.64 10.47 -23.89
CA ALA A 1 -6.93 11.55 -24.62
C ALA A 1 -6.71 12.82 -23.77
N ALA A 2 -7.49 13.04 -22.68
CA ALA A 2 -7.39 14.27 -21.88
C ALA A 2 -6.20 14.31 -20.89
N TRP A 3 -5.60 13.17 -20.56
CA TRP A 3 -4.52 13.07 -19.55
C TRP A 3 -3.11 13.38 -20.07
N ARG A 4 -2.92 13.40 -21.41
CA ARG A 4 -1.58 13.57 -22.02
C ARG A 4 -0.94 14.94 -21.80
N ASN A 5 -1.70 15.99 -21.49
CA ASN A 5 -1.18 17.37 -21.46
C ASN A 5 -0.83 17.92 -20.07
N ILE A 6 -1.27 17.28 -18.97
CA ILE A 6 -1.07 17.84 -17.61
C ILE A 6 0.33 17.50 -17.07
N SER A 7 0.89 16.35 -17.44
CA SER A 7 2.18 15.88 -16.92
C SER A 7 3.38 16.67 -17.42
N SER A 8 3.42 17.06 -18.70
CA SER A 8 4.57 17.77 -19.27
C SER A 8 4.72 19.21 -18.75
N ILE A 9 3.60 19.91 -18.55
CA ILE A 9 3.60 21.31 -18.06
C ILE A 9 4.04 21.36 -16.59
N ARG A 10 3.54 20.46 -15.74
CA ARG A 10 3.90 20.43 -14.31
C ARG A 10 5.35 20.00 -14.07
N ARG A 11 5.91 19.14 -14.92
CA ARG A 11 7.32 18.74 -14.85
C ARG A 11 8.27 19.92 -15.04
N CYS A 12 8.03 20.75 -16.07
CA CYS A 12 8.85 21.93 -16.33
C CYS A 12 8.82 22.88 -15.12
N SER A 13 7.67 23.06 -14.48
CA SER A 13 7.50 23.97 -13.34
C SER A 13 8.25 23.50 -12.09
N ALA A 14 8.12 22.23 -11.67
CA ALA A 14 8.78 21.72 -10.47
C ALA A 14 10.31 21.74 -10.61
N ARG A 15 10.84 21.25 -11.74
CA ARG A 15 12.28 21.25 -11.98
C ARG A 15 12.84 22.66 -12.19
N ALA A 16 12.10 23.54 -12.87
CA ALA A 16 12.49 24.94 -13.00
C ALA A 16 12.52 25.67 -11.66
N ALA A 17 11.69 25.23 -10.70
CA ALA A 17 11.72 25.68 -9.31
C ALA A 17 12.81 25.00 -8.46
N GLY A 18 13.69 24.18 -9.04
CA GLY A 18 14.79 23.52 -8.33
C GLY A 18 14.40 22.25 -7.58
N ILE A 19 13.15 21.75 -7.71
CA ILE A 19 12.69 20.52 -7.05
C ILE A 19 13.15 19.32 -7.88
N SER A 20 14.09 18.55 -7.35
CA SER A 20 14.65 17.34 -8.00
C SER A 20 14.08 16.03 -7.46
N ASN A 21 13.61 16.01 -6.21
CA ASN A 21 13.00 14.85 -5.58
C ASN A 21 11.49 14.84 -5.89
N LEU A 22 11.12 14.10 -6.93
CA LEU A 22 9.73 13.98 -7.38
C LEU A 22 9.19 12.59 -7.03
N SER A 23 7.98 12.56 -6.50
CA SER A 23 7.15 11.37 -6.41
C SER A 23 5.96 11.49 -7.35
N ALA A 24 5.49 10.37 -7.89
CA ALA A 24 4.31 10.30 -8.74
C ALA A 24 3.40 9.17 -8.27
N ASP A 25 2.11 9.49 -8.12
CA ASP A 25 1.09 8.53 -7.76
C ASP A 25 0.27 8.18 -9.00
N LEU A 26 0.05 6.89 -9.21
CA LEU A 26 -0.66 6.31 -10.34
C LEU A 26 -1.75 5.37 -9.85
N MET A 27 -2.84 5.30 -10.59
CA MET A 27 -3.88 4.29 -10.39
C MET A 27 -3.99 3.38 -11.60
N TYR A 28 -4.15 2.09 -11.36
CA TYR A 28 -4.43 1.08 -12.38
C TYR A 28 -5.71 0.31 -12.06
N ALA A 29 -6.07 -0.64 -12.91
CA ALA A 29 -7.35 -1.34 -12.86
C ALA A 29 -8.57 -0.39 -12.92
N LEU A 30 -8.43 0.73 -13.63
CA LEU A 30 -9.53 1.66 -13.86
C LEU A 30 -10.57 1.05 -14.81
N PRO A 31 -11.85 1.43 -14.68
CA PRO A 31 -12.89 0.96 -15.58
C PRO A 31 -12.55 1.18 -17.06
N GLY A 32 -12.49 0.10 -17.83
CA GLY A 32 -12.13 0.11 -19.26
C GLY A 32 -10.66 0.37 -19.57
N GLN A 33 -9.78 0.43 -18.59
CA GLN A 33 -8.34 0.57 -18.80
C GLN A 33 -7.75 -0.76 -19.32
N THR A 34 -6.99 -0.69 -20.40
CA THR A 34 -6.24 -1.83 -20.92
C THR A 34 -4.81 -1.88 -20.34
N LEU A 35 -4.17 -3.04 -20.43
CA LEU A 35 -2.75 -3.19 -20.08
C LEU A 35 -1.86 -2.21 -20.87
N ALA A 36 -2.18 -1.96 -22.14
CA ALA A 36 -1.44 -1.03 -22.98
C ALA A 36 -1.56 0.43 -22.50
N ASP A 37 -2.76 0.85 -22.08
CA ASP A 37 -2.99 2.19 -21.49
C ASP A 37 -2.21 2.37 -20.19
N TRP A 38 -2.18 1.31 -19.37
CA TRP A 38 -1.41 1.30 -18.13
C TRP A 38 0.08 1.43 -18.39
N GLU A 39 0.65 0.61 -19.30
CA GLU A 39 2.06 0.70 -19.66
C GLU A 39 2.44 2.04 -20.29
N GLU A 40 1.55 2.65 -21.09
CA GLU A 40 1.76 4.01 -21.60
C GLU A 40 1.85 5.02 -20.46
N SER A 41 0.96 4.92 -19.45
CA SER A 41 0.96 5.77 -18.26
C SER A 41 2.26 5.64 -17.46
N LEU A 42 2.77 4.43 -17.26
CA LEU A 42 4.05 4.18 -16.59
C LEU A 42 5.21 4.82 -17.34
N ARG A 43 5.27 4.65 -18.66
CA ARG A 43 6.34 5.27 -19.50
C ARG A 43 6.25 6.79 -19.49
N ALA A 44 5.04 7.35 -19.51
CA ALA A 44 4.82 8.81 -19.42
C ALA A 44 5.34 9.36 -18.08
N VAL A 45 5.05 8.69 -16.97
CA VAL A 45 5.55 9.09 -15.65
C VAL A 45 7.07 8.95 -15.56
N LEU A 46 7.66 7.88 -16.07
CA LEU A 46 9.11 7.71 -16.10
C LEU A 46 9.83 8.79 -16.89
N SER A 47 9.19 9.38 -17.92
CA SER A 47 9.75 10.54 -18.63
C SER A 47 9.94 11.76 -17.72
N LEU A 48 9.26 11.82 -16.54
CA LEU A 48 9.44 12.84 -15.52
C LEU A 48 10.66 12.57 -14.62
N SER A 49 11.31 11.40 -14.75
CA SER A 49 12.42 10.95 -13.94
C SER A 49 12.12 11.04 -12.43
N PRO A 50 11.03 10.42 -11.92
CA PRO A 50 10.72 10.43 -10.50
C PRO A 50 11.74 9.62 -9.72
N ARG A 51 11.89 9.93 -8.43
CA ARG A 51 12.66 9.15 -7.47
C ARG A 51 11.82 8.08 -6.78
N HIS A 52 10.50 8.27 -6.81
CA HIS A 52 9.52 7.42 -6.16
C HIS A 52 8.24 7.37 -7.00
N CYS A 53 7.58 6.21 -7.03
CA CYS A 53 6.25 6.03 -7.63
C CYS A 53 5.38 5.21 -6.70
N SER A 54 4.11 5.63 -6.55
CA SER A 54 3.05 4.83 -5.95
C SER A 54 2.13 4.32 -7.07
N CYS A 55 1.79 3.04 -7.06
CA CYS A 55 0.87 2.43 -8.02
C CYS A 55 -0.23 1.69 -7.26
N TYR A 56 -1.44 2.22 -7.30
CA TYR A 56 -2.59 1.69 -6.55
C TYR A 56 -3.60 1.06 -7.51
N ALA A 57 -4.03 -0.17 -7.24
CA ALA A 57 -5.22 -0.71 -7.88
C ALA A 57 -6.46 0.07 -7.44
N LEU A 58 -7.41 0.28 -8.34
CA LEU A 58 -8.68 0.93 -7.99
C LEU A 58 -9.47 0.04 -7.03
N THR A 59 -9.69 0.52 -5.82
CA THR A 59 -10.65 -0.07 -4.89
C THR A 59 -11.99 0.64 -5.02
N VAL A 60 -13.05 -0.11 -5.32
CA VAL A 60 -14.40 0.42 -5.47
C VAL A 60 -15.06 0.43 -4.09
N ALA A 61 -15.34 1.63 -3.56
CA ALA A 61 -15.97 1.80 -2.26
C ALA A 61 -17.49 1.94 -2.38
N GLU A 62 -18.22 1.34 -1.44
CA GLU A 62 -19.67 1.54 -1.30
C GLU A 62 -20.03 3.01 -1.08
N GLY A 63 -21.22 3.42 -1.50
CA GLY A 63 -21.67 4.82 -1.38
C GLY A 63 -21.01 5.79 -2.35
N THR A 64 -20.21 5.30 -3.29
CA THR A 64 -19.63 6.10 -4.38
C THR A 64 -20.33 5.84 -5.70
N PRO A 65 -20.26 6.77 -6.70
CA PRO A 65 -20.82 6.51 -8.03
C PRO A 65 -20.28 5.23 -8.69
N PHE A 66 -19.03 4.87 -8.46
CA PHE A 66 -18.46 3.60 -8.93
C PHE A 66 -19.04 2.42 -8.16
N GLY A 67 -19.21 2.53 -6.83
CA GLY A 67 -19.87 1.50 -6.02
C GLY A 67 -21.29 1.21 -6.50
N ASP A 68 -22.06 2.24 -6.82
CA ASP A 68 -23.42 2.09 -7.37
C ASP A 68 -23.45 1.39 -8.73
N LEU A 69 -22.46 1.65 -9.59
CA LEU A 69 -22.33 0.97 -10.89
C LEU A 69 -21.91 -0.48 -10.73
N ASP A 70 -20.97 -0.75 -9.82
CA ASP A 70 -20.46 -2.08 -9.52
C ASP A 70 -21.56 -2.97 -8.94
N ALA A 71 -22.31 -2.48 -7.95
CA ALA A 71 -23.44 -3.19 -7.36
C ALA A 71 -24.56 -3.56 -8.38
N ARG A 72 -24.63 -2.82 -9.49
CA ARG A 72 -25.56 -3.08 -10.60
C ARG A 72 -24.93 -3.92 -11.72
N GLY A 73 -23.70 -4.38 -11.57
CA GLY A 73 -22.96 -5.12 -12.61
C GLY A 73 -22.69 -4.29 -13.87
N ARG A 74 -22.60 -2.97 -13.76
CA ARG A 74 -22.45 -2.02 -14.88
C ARG A 74 -21.07 -1.36 -14.93
N LEU A 75 -20.19 -1.61 -13.97
CA LEU A 75 -18.83 -1.11 -13.96
C LEU A 75 -17.93 -2.06 -14.77
N PRO A 76 -17.34 -1.62 -15.89
CA PRO A 76 -16.46 -2.48 -16.71
C PRO A 76 -15.09 -2.64 -16.03
N ARG A 77 -14.99 -3.49 -15.01
CA ARG A 77 -13.74 -3.76 -14.29
C ARG A 77 -12.83 -4.69 -15.09
N PRO A 78 -11.51 -4.49 -15.06
CA PRO A 78 -10.57 -5.52 -15.47
C PRO A 78 -10.80 -6.81 -14.67
N SER A 79 -10.53 -7.95 -15.27
CA SER A 79 -10.49 -9.24 -14.58
C SER A 79 -9.29 -9.29 -13.61
N GLU A 80 -9.31 -10.24 -12.67
CA GLU A 80 -8.18 -10.46 -11.75
C GLU A 80 -6.87 -10.74 -12.51
N ASP A 81 -6.92 -11.52 -13.59
CA ASP A 81 -5.76 -11.80 -14.43
C ASP A 81 -5.22 -10.53 -15.10
N GLU A 82 -6.10 -9.63 -15.57
CA GLU A 82 -5.69 -8.34 -16.13
C GLU A 82 -5.10 -7.42 -15.08
N GLU A 83 -5.65 -7.40 -13.87
CA GLU A 83 -5.11 -6.64 -12.75
C GLU A 83 -3.71 -7.14 -12.35
N LEU A 84 -3.53 -8.45 -12.22
CA LEU A 84 -2.24 -9.08 -11.97
C LEU A 84 -1.22 -8.77 -13.09
N ALA A 85 -1.65 -8.80 -14.35
CA ALA A 85 -0.80 -8.43 -15.48
C ALA A 85 -0.37 -6.95 -15.43
N MET A 86 -1.27 -6.04 -15.02
CA MET A 86 -0.95 -4.64 -14.81
C MET A 86 0.05 -4.45 -13.67
N GLN A 87 -0.13 -5.15 -12.54
CA GLN A 87 0.81 -5.13 -11.43
C GLN A 87 2.19 -5.66 -11.84
N ALA A 88 2.25 -6.80 -12.54
CA ALA A 88 3.48 -7.38 -13.03
C ALA A 88 4.21 -6.43 -14.01
N SER A 89 3.47 -5.72 -14.87
CA SER A 89 4.06 -4.75 -15.78
C SER A 89 4.65 -3.55 -15.04
N ALA A 90 4.01 -3.07 -13.95
CA ALA A 90 4.56 -2.01 -13.11
C ALA A 90 5.89 -2.44 -12.46
N ILE A 91 5.93 -3.64 -11.86
CA ILE A 91 7.16 -4.19 -11.26
C ILE A 91 8.28 -4.24 -12.29
N ARG A 92 8.00 -4.74 -13.49
CA ARG A 92 8.98 -4.86 -14.58
C ARG A 92 9.44 -3.50 -15.10
N ILE A 93 8.51 -2.61 -15.47
CA ILE A 93 8.83 -1.33 -16.11
C ILE A 93 9.53 -0.38 -15.16
N LEU A 94 9.04 -0.25 -13.92
CA LEU A 94 9.65 0.60 -12.89
C LEU A 94 11.00 0.04 -12.45
N GLY A 95 11.10 -1.29 -12.26
CA GLY A 95 12.36 -1.96 -11.92
C GLY A 95 13.45 -1.76 -12.97
N GLN A 96 13.12 -1.84 -14.28
CA GLN A 96 14.05 -1.53 -15.37
C GLN A 96 14.52 -0.07 -15.36
N ALA A 97 13.72 0.83 -14.81
CA ALA A 97 14.08 2.24 -14.64
C ALA A 97 14.80 2.54 -13.31
N GLY A 98 15.14 1.51 -12.53
CA GLY A 98 15.85 1.64 -11.25
C GLY A 98 14.97 2.00 -10.06
N LEU A 99 13.64 1.92 -10.19
CA LEU A 99 12.70 2.05 -9.09
C LEU A 99 12.29 0.64 -8.62
N ALA A 100 12.95 0.13 -7.57
CA ALA A 100 12.61 -1.17 -7.01
C ALA A 100 11.36 -1.08 -6.15
N ARG A 101 10.49 -2.09 -6.23
CA ARG A 101 9.37 -2.25 -5.29
C ARG A 101 9.93 -2.47 -3.90
N TYR A 102 9.48 -1.74 -2.89
CA TYR A 102 9.89 -1.92 -1.50
C TYR A 102 8.74 -2.33 -0.58
N GLU A 103 7.49 -2.08 -0.99
CA GLU A 103 6.28 -2.58 -0.35
C GLU A 103 5.16 -2.75 -1.39
N VAL A 104 3.95 -3.14 -0.96
CA VAL A 104 2.85 -3.59 -1.84
C VAL A 104 2.53 -2.66 -3.00
N SER A 105 2.60 -1.34 -2.82
CA SER A 105 2.16 -0.34 -3.81
C SER A 105 3.25 0.64 -4.22
N ASN A 106 4.41 0.63 -3.55
CA ASN A 106 5.40 1.70 -3.72
C ASN A 106 6.75 1.21 -4.25
N TYR A 107 7.33 2.05 -5.11
CA TYR A 107 8.56 1.81 -5.85
C TYR A 107 9.49 3.01 -5.68
N ALA A 108 10.78 2.78 -5.42
CA ALA A 108 11.73 3.86 -5.21
C ALA A 108 13.12 3.54 -5.74
N GLN A 109 13.88 4.58 -6.08
CA GLN A 109 15.32 4.46 -6.22
C GLN A 109 15.97 4.20 -4.85
N PRO A 110 17.15 3.59 -4.78
CA PRO A 110 17.86 3.38 -3.52
C PRO A 110 17.97 4.68 -2.72
N GLY A 111 17.55 4.63 -1.44
CA GLY A 111 17.54 5.79 -0.54
C GLY A 111 16.34 6.74 -0.66
N PHE A 112 15.38 6.46 -1.54
CA PHE A 112 14.17 7.30 -1.74
C PHE A 112 12.86 6.61 -1.34
N ALA A 113 12.90 5.46 -0.66
CA ALA A 113 11.71 4.86 -0.07
C ALA A 113 11.04 5.86 0.91
N CYS A 114 9.72 5.93 0.89
CA CYS A 114 8.96 6.85 1.72
C CYS A 114 9.01 6.40 3.19
N ARG A 115 9.75 7.14 4.02
CA ARG A 115 9.89 6.83 5.45
C ARG A 115 8.55 6.82 6.18
N HIS A 116 7.65 7.72 5.81
CA HIS A 116 6.31 7.77 6.38
C HIS A 116 5.52 6.48 6.12
N ASN A 117 5.55 5.95 4.89
CA ASN A 117 4.89 4.67 4.56
C ASN A 117 5.56 3.50 5.29
N LEU A 118 6.91 3.49 5.33
CA LEU A 118 7.64 2.47 6.06
C LEU A 118 7.28 2.46 7.55
N GLY A 119 7.15 3.64 8.18
CA GLY A 119 6.74 3.75 9.58
C GLY A 119 5.40 3.08 9.88
N TYR A 120 4.42 3.16 8.97
CA TYR A 120 3.17 2.41 9.11
C TYR A 120 3.39 0.89 9.02
N TRP A 121 4.19 0.43 8.05
CA TRP A 121 4.43 -1.01 7.86
C TRP A 121 5.31 -1.63 8.95
N THR A 122 6.16 -0.83 9.61
CA THR A 122 6.97 -1.23 10.77
C THR A 122 6.28 -0.97 12.11
N ARG A 123 5.05 -0.45 12.08
CA ARG A 123 4.25 -0.14 13.26
C ARG A 123 4.93 0.87 14.20
N GLU A 124 5.58 1.89 13.63
CA GLU A 124 6.13 3.01 14.39
C GLU A 124 5.00 3.89 14.96
N ASP A 125 5.28 4.56 16.07
CA ASP A 125 4.38 5.54 16.67
C ASP A 125 4.14 6.71 15.70
N TYR A 126 2.90 7.19 15.63
CA TYR A 126 2.55 8.37 14.85
C TYR A 126 1.37 9.11 15.46
N ILE A 127 1.33 10.43 15.23
CA ILE A 127 0.25 11.32 15.69
C ILE A 127 -0.51 11.83 14.45
N GLY A 128 -1.81 11.54 14.43
CA GLY A 128 -2.72 12.01 13.39
C GLY A 128 -3.23 13.43 13.68
N LEU A 129 -3.04 14.33 12.73
CA LEU A 129 -3.53 15.71 12.81
C LEU A 129 -4.67 15.91 11.82
N GLY A 130 -5.77 16.49 12.28
CA GLY A 130 -6.96 16.76 11.48
C GLY A 130 -8.16 15.88 11.87
N CYS A 131 -9.35 16.22 11.35
CA CYS A 131 -10.56 15.43 11.56
C CYS A 131 -10.40 14.03 10.95
N ALA A 132 -10.95 13.00 11.61
CA ALA A 132 -10.83 11.58 11.29
C ALA A 132 -9.40 11.01 11.28
N ALA A 133 -8.37 11.79 11.62
CA ALA A 133 -7.00 11.29 11.63
C ALA A 133 -6.78 10.32 12.81
N HIS A 134 -6.03 9.25 12.54
CA HIS A 134 -5.68 8.23 13.52
C HIS A 134 -4.28 8.46 14.08
N SER A 135 -4.07 8.00 15.31
CA SER A 135 -2.76 7.97 15.98
C SER A 135 -2.49 6.57 16.52
N LEU A 136 -1.22 6.22 16.63
CA LEU A 136 -0.74 5.05 17.35
C LEU A 136 0.42 5.49 18.25
N GLU A 137 0.31 5.26 19.56
CA GLU A 137 1.32 5.55 20.56
C GLU A 137 1.54 4.29 21.41
N GLY A 138 2.58 3.53 21.10
CA GLY A 138 2.81 2.21 21.68
C GLY A 138 1.67 1.24 21.37
N ASN A 139 0.83 0.92 22.34
CA ASN A 139 -0.35 0.07 22.17
C ASN A 139 -1.69 0.85 22.23
N LEU A 140 -1.64 2.17 22.20
CA LEU A 140 -2.83 3.01 22.26
C LEU A 140 -3.14 3.58 20.89
N ARG A 141 -4.27 3.16 20.31
CA ARG A 141 -4.82 3.70 19.07
C ARG A 141 -5.88 4.72 19.38
N ARG A 142 -5.84 5.85 18.69
CA ARG A 142 -6.83 6.92 18.80
C ARG A 142 -7.29 7.38 17.43
N ALA A 143 -8.52 7.89 17.35
CA ALA A 143 -9.02 8.61 16.18
C ALA A 143 -9.66 9.92 16.59
N ASN A 144 -9.35 10.98 15.88
CA ASN A 144 -10.01 12.26 16.04
C ASN A 144 -11.47 12.18 15.55
N PRO A 145 -12.37 13.07 16.02
CA PRO A 145 -13.72 13.17 15.48
C PRO A 145 -13.72 13.34 13.96
N SER A 146 -14.60 12.63 13.26
CA SER A 146 -14.77 12.74 11.80
C SER A 146 -15.53 14.01 11.39
N ASP A 147 -16.35 14.56 12.27
CA ASP A 147 -17.03 15.84 12.08
C ASP A 147 -16.04 17.00 12.27
N LEU A 148 -15.92 17.84 11.26
CA LEU A 148 -14.98 18.96 11.29
C LEU A 148 -15.29 19.98 12.39
N ALA A 149 -16.57 20.27 12.63
CA ALA A 149 -16.98 21.23 13.64
C ALA A 149 -16.66 20.72 15.06
N ALA A 150 -16.93 19.43 15.31
CA ALA A 150 -16.55 18.77 16.57
C ALA A 150 -15.03 18.76 16.77
N TYR A 151 -14.26 18.44 15.72
CA TYR A 151 -12.80 18.48 15.80
C TYR A 151 -12.28 19.89 16.13
N LEU A 152 -12.77 20.92 15.44
CA LEU A 152 -12.36 22.32 15.69
C LEU A 152 -12.80 22.84 17.07
N ALA A 153 -13.89 22.31 17.61
CA ALA A 153 -14.36 22.60 18.97
C ALA A 153 -13.56 21.89 20.07
N GLY A 154 -12.58 21.05 19.73
CA GLY A 154 -11.77 20.31 20.67
C GLY A 154 -12.52 19.15 21.35
N ALA A 155 -13.47 18.54 20.64
CA ALA A 155 -14.15 17.34 21.12
C ALA A 155 -13.13 16.20 21.41
N PRO A 156 -13.41 15.31 22.37
CA PRO A 156 -12.53 14.19 22.69
C PRO A 156 -12.38 13.24 21.50
N PHE A 157 -11.41 12.34 21.57
CA PHE A 157 -11.21 11.30 20.57
C PHE A 157 -12.49 10.50 20.34
N ALA A 158 -12.82 10.26 19.06
CA ALA A 158 -13.97 9.44 18.67
C ALA A 158 -13.71 7.95 18.94
N VAL A 159 -12.44 7.54 18.85
CA VAL A 159 -11.96 6.19 19.17
C VAL A 159 -10.78 6.33 20.10
N GLU A 160 -10.78 5.56 21.17
CA GLU A 160 -9.61 5.32 22.01
C GLU A 160 -9.62 3.83 22.38
N GLU A 161 -8.63 3.10 21.87
CA GLU A 161 -8.52 1.65 21.98
C GLU A 161 -7.11 1.28 22.45
N ARG A 162 -7.05 0.43 23.46
CA ARG A 162 -5.80 -0.16 23.92
C ARG A 162 -5.66 -1.56 23.33
N LEU A 163 -4.71 -1.71 22.43
CA LEU A 163 -4.42 -2.98 21.76
C LEU A 163 -3.93 -4.02 22.78
N THR A 164 -4.42 -5.23 22.63
CA THR A 164 -3.91 -6.38 23.38
C THR A 164 -2.57 -6.86 22.82
N PRO A 165 -1.79 -7.64 23.56
CA PRO A 165 -0.60 -8.28 23.01
C PRO A 165 -0.88 -9.13 21.77
N GLU A 166 -2.07 -9.71 21.66
CA GLU A 166 -2.55 -10.50 20.52
C GLU A 166 -2.76 -9.63 19.29
N ASP A 167 -3.38 -8.45 19.46
CA ASP A 167 -3.58 -7.49 18.38
C ASP A 167 -2.24 -6.97 17.86
N GLU A 168 -1.30 -6.65 18.76
CA GLU A 168 0.06 -6.22 18.39
C GLU A 168 0.81 -7.28 17.58
N ASP A 169 0.72 -8.55 17.98
CA ASP A 169 1.35 -9.66 17.27
C ASP A 169 0.78 -9.82 15.86
N PHE A 170 -0.57 -9.75 15.73
CA PHE A 170 -1.23 -9.85 14.43
C PHE A 170 -0.92 -8.65 13.55
N GLU A 171 -0.96 -7.43 14.07
CA GLU A 171 -0.61 -6.22 13.32
C GLU A 171 0.84 -6.24 12.84
N ALA A 172 1.78 -6.68 13.68
CA ALA A 172 3.18 -6.79 13.30
C ALA A 172 3.36 -7.74 12.10
N LEU A 173 2.66 -8.87 12.09
CA LEU A 173 2.68 -9.79 10.95
C LEU A 173 1.97 -9.17 9.74
N MET A 174 0.74 -8.68 9.89
CA MET A 174 -0.12 -8.16 8.83
C MET A 174 0.53 -6.97 8.11
N LEU A 175 1.07 -6.02 8.86
CA LEU A 175 1.72 -4.83 8.31
C LEU A 175 3.09 -5.17 7.73
N GLY A 176 3.88 -5.98 8.45
CA GLY A 176 5.22 -6.34 8.02
C GLY A 176 5.27 -7.21 6.76
N LEU A 177 4.25 -8.04 6.50
CA LEU A 177 4.14 -8.81 5.26
C LEU A 177 3.83 -7.95 4.03
N ARG A 178 3.47 -6.68 4.19
CA ARG A 178 3.36 -5.72 3.09
C ARG A 178 4.71 -5.25 2.56
N LEU A 179 5.77 -5.40 3.35
CA LEU A 179 7.14 -5.08 2.94
C LEU A 179 7.72 -6.22 2.08
N VAL A 180 8.42 -5.86 1.00
CA VAL A 180 9.14 -6.85 0.17
C VAL A 180 10.20 -7.58 0.99
N ASP A 181 10.88 -6.87 1.90
CA ASP A 181 11.85 -7.46 2.81
C ASP A 181 11.20 -8.20 3.99
N GLY A 182 9.88 -8.11 4.15
CA GLY A 182 9.14 -8.73 5.23
C GLY A 182 9.49 -8.18 6.61
N VAL A 183 9.22 -8.97 7.65
CA VAL A 183 9.32 -8.58 9.06
C VAL A 183 10.12 -9.58 9.89
N GLU A 184 10.84 -9.08 10.88
CA GLU A 184 11.40 -9.88 11.96
C GLU A 184 10.39 -9.89 13.13
N LEU A 185 9.70 -11.00 13.33
CA LEU A 185 8.69 -11.12 14.39
C LEU A 185 9.34 -11.22 15.77
N SER A 186 8.64 -10.73 16.80
CA SER A 186 8.99 -11.02 18.19
C SER A 186 8.95 -12.53 18.46
N ALA A 187 9.62 -12.98 19.51
CA ALA A 187 9.57 -14.41 19.88
C ALA A 187 8.11 -14.85 20.19
N ARG A 188 7.30 -13.97 20.80
CA ARG A 188 5.90 -14.21 21.12
C ARG A 188 5.07 -14.34 19.84
N ALA A 189 5.16 -13.36 18.93
CA ALA A 189 4.41 -13.35 17.66
C ALA A 189 4.79 -14.56 16.80
N PHE A 190 6.09 -14.88 16.71
CA PHE A 190 6.53 -16.03 15.94
C PHE A 190 5.98 -17.35 16.52
N ALA A 191 6.05 -17.55 17.84
CA ALA A 191 5.51 -18.75 18.48
C ALA A 191 3.99 -18.89 18.26
N ARG A 192 3.27 -17.77 18.27
CA ARG A 192 1.83 -17.74 18.03
C ARG A 192 1.47 -18.19 16.61
N PHE A 193 2.21 -17.71 15.61
CA PHE A 193 1.89 -17.94 14.19
C PHE A 193 2.73 -19.03 13.53
N GLN A 194 3.59 -19.73 14.27
CA GLN A 194 4.58 -20.66 13.74
C GLN A 194 3.96 -21.71 12.82
N ALA A 195 2.88 -22.36 13.24
CA ALA A 195 2.26 -23.43 12.46
C ALA A 195 1.76 -22.92 11.08
N GLY A 196 1.13 -21.74 11.04
CA GLY A 196 0.70 -21.10 9.80
C GLY A 196 1.88 -20.71 8.92
N ILE A 197 2.91 -20.10 9.51
CA ILE A 197 4.12 -19.70 8.81
C ILE A 197 4.81 -20.91 8.17
N GLU A 198 4.98 -22.00 8.88
CA GLU A 198 5.62 -23.21 8.37
C GLU A 198 4.77 -23.86 7.26
N ARG A 199 3.45 -23.88 7.40
CA ARG A 199 2.51 -24.34 6.36
C ARG A 199 2.68 -23.53 5.07
N PHE A 200 2.68 -22.21 5.14
CA PHE A 200 2.82 -21.35 3.96
C PHE A 200 4.24 -21.36 3.38
N ARG A 201 5.26 -21.59 4.22
CA ARG A 201 6.63 -21.84 3.73
C ARG A 201 6.68 -23.13 2.89
N ALA A 202 6.06 -24.21 3.37
CA ALA A 202 5.98 -25.46 2.63
C ALA A 202 5.23 -25.32 1.29
N GLN A 203 4.28 -24.39 1.19
CA GLN A 203 3.56 -24.06 -0.04
C GLN A 203 4.32 -23.11 -0.98
N GLY A 204 5.47 -22.58 -0.54
CA GLY A 204 6.26 -21.59 -1.29
C GLY A 204 5.59 -20.22 -1.39
N LEU A 205 4.73 -19.87 -0.43
CA LEU A 205 4.04 -18.56 -0.33
C LEU A 205 4.74 -17.63 0.66
N LEU A 206 5.35 -18.19 1.71
CA LEU A 206 6.23 -17.47 2.63
C LEU A 206 7.66 -18.00 2.52
N GLU A 207 8.62 -17.16 2.86
CA GLU A 207 10.02 -17.50 2.95
C GLU A 207 10.72 -16.74 4.09
N GLY A 208 12.01 -17.00 4.31
CA GLY A 208 12.80 -16.43 5.40
C GLY A 208 13.22 -17.53 6.41
N ALA A 209 14.17 -17.20 7.26
CA ALA A 209 14.74 -18.10 8.26
C ALA A 209 14.42 -17.62 9.69
N GLY A 210 14.20 -18.58 10.60
CA GLY A 210 13.87 -18.23 11.98
C GLY A 210 12.62 -17.38 12.06
N ARG A 211 12.72 -16.24 12.76
CA ARG A 211 11.62 -15.30 12.95
C ARG A 211 11.47 -14.28 11.81
N ARG A 212 12.38 -14.25 10.84
CA ARG A 212 12.25 -13.44 9.63
C ARG A 212 11.23 -14.08 8.69
N VAL A 213 10.19 -13.34 8.36
CA VAL A 213 9.08 -13.81 7.52
C VAL A 213 8.82 -12.79 6.43
N ARG A 214 8.77 -13.23 5.18
CA ARG A 214 8.37 -12.40 4.04
C ARG A 214 7.55 -13.21 3.05
N LEU A 215 6.75 -12.53 2.26
CA LEU A 215 6.03 -13.14 1.15
C LEU A 215 6.98 -13.41 -0.02
N THR A 216 6.80 -14.55 -0.68
CA THR A 216 7.36 -14.76 -2.02
C THR A 216 6.58 -13.93 -3.04
N PRO A 217 7.05 -13.74 -4.29
CA PRO A 217 6.24 -13.11 -5.34
C PRO A 217 4.84 -13.71 -5.47
N ARG A 218 4.72 -15.05 -5.45
CA ARG A 218 3.42 -15.74 -5.45
C ARG A 218 2.59 -15.48 -4.19
N GLY A 219 3.24 -15.36 -3.04
CA GLY A 219 2.57 -15.03 -1.78
C GLY A 219 2.02 -13.61 -1.80
N MET A 220 2.72 -12.66 -2.45
CA MET A 220 2.23 -11.28 -2.60
C MET A 220 0.92 -11.20 -3.39
N ASP A 221 0.75 -12.05 -4.42
CA ASP A 221 -0.47 -12.07 -5.24
C ASP A 221 -1.70 -12.56 -4.46
N VAL A 222 -1.49 -13.36 -3.40
CA VAL A 222 -2.55 -13.94 -2.56
C VAL A 222 -2.44 -13.50 -1.09
N MET A 223 -1.80 -12.37 -0.83
CA MET A 223 -1.50 -11.89 0.52
C MET A 223 -2.71 -11.83 1.43
N ASN A 224 -3.86 -11.33 0.96
CA ASN A 224 -5.06 -11.21 1.79
C ASN A 224 -5.56 -12.58 2.26
N ALA A 225 -5.60 -13.57 1.37
CA ALA A 225 -5.99 -14.93 1.72
C ALA A 225 -5.01 -15.58 2.73
N ILE A 226 -3.71 -15.27 2.63
CA ILE A 226 -2.73 -15.69 3.63
C ILE A 226 -3.01 -15.03 4.98
N LEU A 227 -3.29 -13.72 5.00
CA LEU A 227 -3.52 -12.97 6.23
C LEU A 227 -4.81 -13.38 6.94
N GLU A 228 -5.87 -13.72 6.21
CA GLU A 228 -7.14 -14.23 6.76
C GLU A 228 -6.93 -15.48 7.61
N GLU A 229 -5.97 -16.34 7.28
CA GLU A 229 -5.65 -17.56 8.03
C GLU A 229 -4.93 -17.29 9.37
N PHE A 230 -4.48 -16.07 9.60
CA PHE A 230 -3.83 -15.63 10.84
C PHE A 230 -4.75 -14.78 11.72
N LEU A 231 -5.97 -14.49 11.28
CA LEU A 231 -6.95 -13.76 12.08
C LEU A 231 -7.22 -14.49 13.40
N PRO A 232 -7.39 -13.76 14.51
CA PRO A 232 -7.66 -14.35 15.82
C PRO A 232 -9.04 -15.01 15.91
#